data_c8a9be62273cf170da8f5b70108de027
#
_entry.id   c8a9be62273cf170da8f5b70108de027
#
_cell.length_a   1.000
_cell.length_b   1.000
_cell.length_c   1.000
_cell.angle_alpha   90.00
_cell.angle_beta   90.00
_cell.angle_gamma   90.00
#
_symmetry.space_group_name_H-M   'P 1'
#
loop_
_entity.id
_entity.type
_entity.pdbx_description
1 polymer ?
#
loop_
_entity_poly.entity_id
_entity_poly.type
_entity_poly.pdbx_seq_one_letter_code
_entity_poly.pdbx_strand_id
1 'polypeptide(L)'
;MSESPSEEAFPDNTAPQGNLLALIVPHAGYMFSGATAAFAYEFAAQHAAPERIFLLGPSHYVGFEGVALSHCSAFATPLGDMELERKTVDELSRHRLYRFSDDIHNREHSLELQLAFLKHLYPDAQLIPLVVGAFKNSSEIRYAGSVLRSQIRPGDLVVVSSDFTHYGPRYDYVPFEGDFPEQVKKLDQDAFSYIQDSDLEGFLNFHDQTGCTICGFFPCSLLLSILPEGSRTSLLKYGTSRDSYKEDSRNSVSYLALVLTDSAAEVAWAAESESESELELSEPEKKDLLHLARRVVTEFARSGRQIAYADAGIEVTAALEMPR
;
A
#
# COMPACT_ATOMS: atom_id res chain seq x y z
N MET A 1 16.25 15.45 41.78
CA MET A 1 15.55 15.94 40.59
C MET A 1 16.13 15.14 39.43
N SER A 2 15.51 14.01 39.11
CA SER A 2 15.87 13.19 37.96
C SER A 2 15.15 13.78 36.75
N GLU A 3 15.90 14.30 35.80
CA GLU A 3 15.38 14.65 34.50
C GLU A 3 14.78 13.39 33.86
N SER A 4 13.49 13.43 33.57
CA SER A 4 12.84 12.41 32.76
C SER A 4 13.55 12.36 31.41
N PRO A 5 13.85 11.15 30.84
CA PRO A 5 14.35 11.07 29.48
C PRO A 5 13.39 11.83 28.57
N SER A 6 13.92 12.68 27.72
CA SER A 6 13.17 13.34 26.68
C SER A 6 12.44 12.26 25.87
N GLU A 7 11.08 12.28 25.87
CA GLU A 7 10.28 11.52 24.91
C GLU A 7 10.79 11.92 23.53
N GLU A 8 11.57 11.03 22.89
CA GLU A 8 11.90 11.21 21.49
C GLU A 8 10.59 11.16 20.73
N ALA A 9 10.15 12.34 20.30
CA ALA A 9 8.93 12.48 19.49
C ALA A 9 9.16 11.83 18.11
N PHE A 10 8.10 11.34 17.50
CA PHE A 10 8.17 10.98 16.09
C PHE A 10 8.64 12.19 15.26
N PRO A 11 9.49 11.98 14.23
CA PRO A 11 10.01 13.07 13.44
C PRO A 11 8.87 13.86 12.81
N ASP A 12 8.98 15.16 12.87
CA ASP A 12 8.18 16.21 12.21
C ASP A 12 6.65 15.96 12.17
N ASN A 13 5.98 16.20 13.33
CA ASN A 13 4.53 16.11 13.44
C ASN A 13 3.88 17.48 13.12
N THR A 14 4.09 17.99 11.90
CA THR A 14 3.39 19.18 11.41
C THR A 14 1.92 18.84 11.14
N ALA A 15 1.03 19.81 11.44
CA ALA A 15 -0.40 19.63 11.13
C ALA A 15 -0.58 19.35 9.62
N PRO A 16 -1.37 18.31 9.27
CA PRO A 16 -1.59 17.97 7.87
C PRO A 16 -2.17 19.15 7.10
N GLN A 17 -1.65 19.41 5.91
CA GLN A 17 -2.12 20.46 5.00
C GLN A 17 -2.26 19.88 3.59
N GLY A 18 -3.17 20.43 2.80
CA GLY A 18 -3.46 19.97 1.44
C GLY A 18 -4.68 19.05 1.36
N ASN A 19 -4.92 18.50 0.18
CA ASN A 19 -6.04 17.57 -0.02
C ASN A 19 -5.67 16.18 0.50
N LEU A 20 -6.61 15.51 1.15
CA LEU A 20 -6.42 14.15 1.64
C LEU A 20 -6.33 13.18 0.45
N LEU A 21 -5.23 12.44 0.38
CA LEU A 21 -4.98 11.39 -0.61
C LEU A 21 -5.24 10.00 -0.04
N ALA A 22 -4.68 9.74 1.15
CA ALA A 22 -4.74 8.41 1.72
C ALA A 22 -4.70 8.42 3.26
N LEU A 23 -5.12 7.30 3.82
CA LEU A 23 -4.96 6.95 5.24
C LEU A 23 -4.17 5.65 5.36
N ILE A 24 -3.34 5.53 6.41
CA ILE A 24 -2.87 4.23 6.91
C ILE A 24 -3.42 4.10 8.32
N VAL A 25 -4.23 3.07 8.57
CA VAL A 25 -4.98 2.87 9.81
C VAL A 25 -4.90 1.44 10.28
N PRO A 26 -4.85 1.19 11.60
CA PRO A 26 -4.73 -0.15 12.15
C PRO A 26 -6.02 -0.96 12.05
N HIS A 27 -5.89 -2.31 12.14
CA HIS A 27 -6.99 -3.26 12.04
C HIS A 27 -7.03 -4.32 13.15
N ALA A 28 -6.33 -4.13 14.25
CA ALA A 28 -6.61 -4.92 15.44
C ALA A 28 -8.06 -4.69 15.90
N GLY A 29 -8.62 -5.60 16.70
CA GLY A 29 -9.99 -5.42 17.20
C GLY A 29 -10.23 -4.04 17.78
N TYR A 30 -11.42 -3.47 17.61
CA TYR A 30 -11.73 -2.08 17.95
C TYR A 30 -11.35 -1.67 19.37
N MET A 31 -11.41 -2.59 20.34
CA MET A 31 -11.00 -2.34 21.73
C MET A 31 -9.50 -2.03 21.87
N PHE A 32 -8.67 -2.46 20.91
CA PHE A 32 -7.23 -2.25 20.93
C PHE A 32 -6.82 -1.05 20.07
N SER A 33 -7.21 -1.05 18.81
CA SER A 33 -6.73 -0.09 17.82
C SER A 33 -7.76 0.96 17.40
N GLY A 34 -9.06 0.77 17.72
CA GLY A 34 -10.12 1.66 17.27
C GLY A 34 -9.94 3.11 17.70
N ALA A 35 -9.45 3.34 18.92
CA ALA A 35 -9.16 4.70 19.40
C ALA A 35 -8.02 5.37 18.61
N THR A 36 -7.01 4.61 18.19
CA THR A 36 -5.93 5.12 17.32
C THR A 36 -6.46 5.39 15.91
N ALA A 37 -7.19 4.44 15.31
CA ALA A 37 -7.77 4.60 13.97
C ALA A 37 -8.69 5.83 13.88
N ALA A 38 -9.44 6.12 14.94
CA ALA A 38 -10.39 7.24 15.00
C ALA A 38 -9.75 8.59 14.69
N PHE A 39 -8.48 8.82 15.04
CA PHE A 39 -7.79 10.09 14.72
C PHE A 39 -7.67 10.33 13.20
N ALA A 40 -7.31 9.30 12.43
CA ALA A 40 -7.23 9.44 10.98
C ALA A 40 -8.63 9.57 10.35
N TYR A 41 -9.59 8.82 10.84
CA TYR A 41 -10.98 8.89 10.36
C TYR A 41 -11.67 10.21 10.70
N GLU A 42 -11.41 10.79 11.89
CA GLU A 42 -11.90 12.12 12.24
C GLU A 42 -11.33 13.19 11.31
N PHE A 43 -10.02 13.11 11.03
CA PHE A 43 -9.40 14.00 10.05
C PHE A 43 -10.04 13.83 8.67
N ALA A 44 -10.23 12.60 8.21
CA ALA A 44 -10.82 12.31 6.91
C ALA A 44 -12.28 12.84 6.81
N ALA A 45 -13.07 12.72 7.85
CA ALA A 45 -14.44 13.23 7.90
C ALA A 45 -14.53 14.75 7.70
N GLN A 46 -13.47 15.48 8.07
CA GLN A 46 -13.42 16.95 7.95
C GLN A 46 -12.81 17.42 6.61
N HIS A 47 -12.05 16.56 5.92
CA HIS A 47 -11.22 16.95 4.78
C HIS A 47 -11.52 16.20 3.49
N ALA A 48 -12.40 15.20 3.50
CA ALA A 48 -12.75 14.41 2.32
C ALA A 48 -14.23 14.05 2.28
N ALA A 49 -14.77 14.00 1.06
CA ALA A 49 -16.10 13.50 0.76
C ALA A 49 -16.03 12.57 -0.46
N PRO A 50 -15.38 11.41 -0.34
CA PRO A 50 -15.11 10.53 -1.47
C PRO A 50 -16.38 9.86 -1.97
N GLU A 51 -16.55 9.79 -3.30
CA GLU A 51 -17.56 8.94 -3.93
C GLU A 51 -17.05 7.48 -4.05
N ARG A 52 -15.72 7.30 -4.08
CA ARG A 52 -15.07 5.98 -4.19
C ARG A 52 -13.93 5.85 -3.20
N ILE A 53 -13.81 4.65 -2.63
CA ILE A 53 -12.78 4.33 -1.63
C ILE A 53 -12.04 3.07 -2.07
N PHE A 54 -10.73 3.19 -2.29
CA PHE A 54 -9.83 2.07 -2.49
C PHE A 54 -9.35 1.58 -1.12
N LEU A 55 -9.79 0.40 -0.71
CA LEU A 55 -9.44 -0.17 0.59
C LEU A 55 -8.45 -1.33 0.39
N LEU A 56 -7.21 -1.11 0.83
CA LEU A 56 -6.10 -2.06 0.74
C LEU A 56 -5.83 -2.70 2.10
N GLY A 57 -5.74 -4.01 2.17
CA GLY A 57 -5.34 -4.71 3.39
C GLY A 57 -4.48 -5.94 3.08
N PRO A 58 -3.68 -6.43 4.05
CA PRO A 58 -2.89 -7.64 3.89
C PRO A 58 -3.75 -8.90 3.90
N SER A 59 -3.17 -10.01 3.45
CA SER A 59 -3.75 -11.33 3.60
C SER A 59 -3.11 -12.07 4.77
N HIS A 60 -3.87 -12.36 5.81
CA HIS A 60 -3.38 -13.06 7.01
C HIS A 60 -3.51 -14.58 6.94
N TYR A 61 -4.44 -15.09 6.15
CA TYR A 61 -4.81 -16.51 6.15
C TYR A 61 -4.39 -17.27 4.90
N VAL A 62 -4.17 -16.57 3.79
CA VAL A 62 -3.84 -17.19 2.50
C VAL A 62 -2.63 -16.50 1.90
N GLY A 63 -1.51 -17.22 1.74
CA GLY A 63 -0.36 -16.74 1.01
C GLY A 63 -0.62 -16.76 -0.50
N PHE A 64 -0.45 -15.64 -1.18
CA PHE A 64 -0.56 -15.53 -2.63
C PHE A 64 0.26 -14.35 -3.17
N GLU A 65 0.44 -14.29 -4.47
CA GLU A 65 1.12 -13.20 -5.16
C GLU A 65 0.12 -12.25 -5.84
N GLY A 66 0.37 -10.94 -5.74
CA GLY A 66 -0.44 -9.89 -6.35
C GLY A 66 -1.61 -9.42 -5.49
N VAL A 67 -2.73 -9.06 -6.11
CA VAL A 67 -3.89 -8.46 -5.46
C VAL A 67 -5.14 -9.29 -5.74
N ALA A 68 -5.89 -9.63 -4.69
CA ALA A 68 -7.17 -10.32 -4.79
C ALA A 68 -8.32 -9.32 -4.86
N LEU A 69 -9.21 -9.54 -5.82
CA LEU A 69 -10.45 -8.81 -6.07
C LEU A 69 -11.65 -9.67 -5.67
N SER A 70 -12.80 -9.05 -5.36
CA SER A 70 -14.03 -9.76 -5.04
C SER A 70 -15.06 -9.67 -6.16
N HIS A 71 -15.83 -10.77 -6.37
CA HIS A 71 -17.00 -10.78 -7.24
C HIS A 71 -18.28 -10.23 -6.58
N CYS A 72 -18.25 -10.00 -5.26
CA CYS A 72 -19.42 -9.50 -4.55
C CYS A 72 -19.90 -8.17 -5.11
N SER A 73 -21.19 -7.91 -4.97
CA SER A 73 -21.78 -6.60 -5.29
C SER A 73 -21.66 -5.62 -4.13
N ALA A 74 -21.61 -6.12 -2.90
CA ALA A 74 -21.50 -5.33 -1.69
C ALA A 74 -20.84 -6.12 -0.55
N PHE A 75 -20.30 -5.42 0.42
CA PHE A 75 -19.86 -5.97 1.69
C PHE A 75 -20.84 -5.57 2.80
N ALA A 76 -21.35 -6.56 3.52
CA ALA A 76 -22.28 -6.32 4.62
C ALA A 76 -21.56 -5.72 5.83
N THR A 77 -22.18 -4.72 6.44
CA THR A 77 -21.72 -4.13 7.70
C THR A 77 -22.90 -4.03 8.69
N PRO A 78 -22.65 -3.88 10.00
CA PRO A 78 -23.71 -3.60 10.97
C PRO A 78 -24.50 -2.33 10.70
N LEU A 79 -23.95 -1.42 9.88
CA LEU A 79 -24.54 -0.13 9.50
C LEU A 79 -25.23 -0.14 8.13
N GLY A 80 -25.35 -1.32 7.52
CA GLY A 80 -25.86 -1.51 6.16
C GLY A 80 -24.79 -1.89 5.17
N ASP A 81 -25.19 -2.27 3.97
CA ASP A 81 -24.28 -2.74 2.93
C ASP A 81 -23.44 -1.60 2.35
N MET A 82 -22.19 -1.90 2.05
CA MET A 82 -21.27 -1.02 1.33
C MET A 82 -21.07 -1.57 -0.08
N GLU A 83 -21.63 -0.90 -1.07
CA GLU A 83 -21.62 -1.35 -2.46
C GLU A 83 -20.20 -1.28 -3.07
N LEU A 84 -19.88 -2.23 -3.95
CA LEU A 84 -18.62 -2.23 -4.67
C LEU A 84 -18.73 -1.47 -6.00
N GLU A 85 -17.72 -0.68 -6.32
CA GLU A 85 -17.56 -0.03 -7.62
C GLU A 85 -17.06 -1.08 -8.64
N ARG A 86 -18.01 -1.74 -9.31
CA ARG A 86 -17.74 -2.90 -10.18
C ARG A 86 -16.89 -2.58 -11.40
N LYS A 87 -17.05 -1.38 -11.98
CA LYS A 87 -16.32 -1.01 -13.19
C LYS A 87 -14.81 -1.01 -12.97
N THR A 88 -14.34 -0.38 -11.89
CA THR A 88 -12.92 -0.36 -11.53
C THR A 88 -12.41 -1.74 -11.17
N VAL A 89 -13.18 -2.52 -10.40
CA VAL A 89 -12.81 -3.90 -10.05
C VAL A 89 -12.63 -4.76 -11.31
N ASP A 90 -13.54 -4.64 -12.26
CA ASP A 90 -13.50 -5.40 -13.52
C ASP A 90 -12.33 -4.92 -14.43
N GLU A 91 -12.02 -3.62 -14.47
CA GLU A 91 -10.84 -3.10 -15.18
C GLU A 91 -9.54 -3.62 -14.57
N LEU A 92 -9.39 -3.55 -13.25
CA LEU A 92 -8.21 -4.09 -12.53
C LEU A 92 -8.00 -5.57 -12.84
N SER A 93 -9.07 -6.37 -12.94
CA SER A 93 -8.98 -7.82 -13.17
C SER A 93 -8.35 -8.21 -14.51
N ARG A 94 -8.23 -7.28 -15.47
CA ARG A 94 -7.60 -7.51 -16.76
C ARG A 94 -6.07 -7.55 -16.69
N HIS A 95 -5.50 -7.19 -15.55
CA HIS A 95 -4.06 -7.09 -15.36
C HIS A 95 -3.51 -8.30 -14.58
N ARG A 96 -2.35 -8.78 -14.98
CA ARG A 96 -1.76 -10.05 -14.53
C ARG A 96 -1.57 -10.23 -13.02
N LEU A 97 -1.43 -9.14 -12.26
CA LEU A 97 -1.25 -9.18 -10.80
C LEU A 97 -2.57 -9.00 -10.04
N TYR A 98 -3.69 -8.80 -10.72
CA TYR A 98 -5.01 -8.65 -10.14
C TYR A 98 -5.87 -9.84 -10.53
N ARG A 99 -6.45 -10.51 -9.53
CA ARG A 99 -7.27 -11.71 -9.78
C ARG A 99 -8.46 -11.79 -8.84
N PHE A 100 -9.57 -12.28 -9.33
CA PHE A 100 -10.71 -12.56 -8.48
C PHE A 100 -10.44 -13.75 -7.55
N SER A 101 -10.74 -13.59 -6.25
CA SER A 101 -10.69 -14.65 -5.26
C SER A 101 -11.54 -14.31 -4.04
N ASP A 102 -12.82 -14.71 -4.08
CA ASP A 102 -13.72 -14.49 -2.95
C ASP A 102 -13.32 -15.31 -1.71
N ASP A 103 -12.67 -16.47 -1.88
CA ASP A 103 -12.16 -17.27 -0.77
C ASP A 103 -11.12 -16.52 0.08
N ILE A 104 -10.30 -15.66 -0.55
CA ILE A 104 -9.35 -14.82 0.15
C ILE A 104 -10.11 -13.73 0.93
N HIS A 105 -11.06 -13.04 0.28
CA HIS A 105 -11.85 -11.97 0.91
C HIS A 105 -12.70 -12.50 2.08
N ASN A 106 -13.36 -13.65 1.91
CA ASN A 106 -14.26 -14.24 2.93
C ASN A 106 -13.55 -14.64 4.23
N ARG A 107 -12.25 -14.79 4.21
CA ARG A 107 -11.45 -15.20 5.37
C ARG A 107 -10.66 -14.05 5.99
N GLU A 108 -10.64 -12.90 5.34
CA GLU A 108 -9.76 -11.79 5.72
C GLU A 108 -10.52 -10.74 6.54
N HIS A 109 -9.93 -10.34 7.67
CA HIS A 109 -10.50 -9.34 8.59
C HIS A 109 -9.88 -7.96 8.42
N SER A 110 -8.73 -7.83 7.75
CA SER A 110 -8.02 -6.55 7.61
C SER A 110 -8.87 -5.47 6.94
N LEU A 111 -9.72 -5.85 5.96
CA LEU A 111 -10.66 -4.95 5.33
C LEU A 111 -11.91 -4.74 6.20
N GLU A 112 -12.42 -5.81 6.83
CA GLU A 112 -13.68 -5.80 7.59
C GLU A 112 -13.67 -4.74 8.70
N LEU A 113 -12.56 -4.64 9.43
CA LEU A 113 -12.42 -3.70 10.56
C LEU A 113 -12.54 -2.23 10.13
N GLN A 114 -12.25 -1.93 8.87
CA GLN A 114 -12.37 -0.56 8.33
C GLN A 114 -13.80 -0.23 7.88
N LEU A 115 -14.57 -1.25 7.49
CA LEU A 115 -15.89 -1.04 6.87
C LEU A 115 -16.87 -0.25 7.75
N ALA A 116 -16.87 -0.47 9.08
CA ALA A 116 -17.78 0.23 9.96
C ALA A 116 -17.47 1.73 10.03
N PHE A 117 -16.19 2.12 10.07
CA PHE A 117 -15.78 3.53 10.00
C PHE A 117 -16.18 4.14 8.66
N LEU A 118 -15.85 3.46 7.56
CA LEU A 118 -16.12 3.95 6.21
C LEU A 118 -17.62 4.08 5.94
N LYS A 119 -18.42 3.08 6.31
CA LYS A 119 -19.89 3.14 6.16
C LYS A 119 -20.54 4.22 7.01
N HIS A 120 -20.01 4.46 8.19
CA HIS A 120 -20.51 5.53 9.07
C HIS A 120 -20.24 6.92 8.51
N LEU A 121 -19.02 7.14 8.01
CA LEU A 121 -18.57 8.46 7.53
C LEU A 121 -19.02 8.75 6.10
N TYR A 122 -19.04 7.74 5.25
CA TYR A 122 -19.30 7.84 3.82
C TYR A 122 -20.36 6.82 3.37
N PRO A 123 -21.61 6.98 3.81
CA PRO A 123 -22.66 5.96 3.63
C PRO A 123 -22.96 5.63 2.16
N ASP A 124 -22.74 6.59 1.25
CA ASP A 124 -23.03 6.47 -0.18
C ASP A 124 -21.80 6.19 -1.03
N ALA A 125 -20.59 6.14 -0.44
CA ALA A 125 -19.38 5.85 -1.17
C ALA A 125 -19.33 4.39 -1.63
N GLN A 126 -18.79 4.16 -2.83
CA GLN A 126 -18.56 2.82 -3.37
C GLN A 126 -17.15 2.33 -3.04
N LEU A 127 -17.03 1.04 -2.72
CA LEU A 127 -15.81 0.42 -2.28
C LEU A 127 -15.09 -0.30 -3.42
N ILE A 128 -13.77 -0.17 -3.48
CA ILE A 128 -12.87 -1.01 -4.28
C ILE A 128 -11.99 -1.80 -3.28
N PRO A 129 -12.40 -3.00 -2.86
CA PRO A 129 -11.67 -3.77 -1.86
C PRO A 129 -10.54 -4.56 -2.52
N LEU A 130 -9.33 -4.43 -1.96
CA LEU A 130 -8.10 -4.99 -2.48
C LEU A 130 -7.36 -5.74 -1.34
N VAL A 131 -7.41 -7.07 -1.33
CA VAL A 131 -6.53 -7.85 -0.45
C VAL A 131 -5.20 -8.02 -1.16
N VAL A 132 -4.14 -7.50 -0.54
CA VAL A 132 -2.80 -7.45 -1.12
C VAL A 132 -1.96 -8.60 -0.57
N GLY A 133 -1.53 -9.48 -1.46
CA GLY A 133 -0.56 -10.55 -1.19
C GLY A 133 0.88 -10.09 -1.38
N ALA A 134 1.79 -11.05 -1.51
CA ALA A 134 3.20 -10.76 -1.71
C ALA A 134 3.52 -10.31 -3.14
N PHE A 135 4.65 -9.62 -3.30
CA PHE A 135 5.27 -9.33 -4.59
C PHE A 135 6.70 -9.86 -4.58
N LYS A 136 7.20 -10.28 -5.72
CA LYS A 136 8.55 -10.87 -5.84
C LYS A 136 9.67 -9.83 -5.75
N ASN A 137 9.38 -8.61 -6.16
CA ASN A 137 10.35 -7.52 -6.21
C ASN A 137 9.65 -6.17 -6.37
N SER A 138 10.41 -5.07 -6.25
CA SER A 138 9.91 -3.71 -6.40
C SER A 138 9.30 -3.43 -7.78
N SER A 139 9.80 -4.07 -8.84
CA SER A 139 9.25 -3.90 -10.19
C SER A 139 7.81 -4.42 -10.30
N GLU A 140 7.46 -5.52 -9.60
CA GLU A 140 6.07 -6.00 -9.54
C GLU A 140 5.17 -5.05 -8.74
N ILE A 141 5.68 -4.48 -7.63
CA ILE A 141 4.96 -3.48 -6.84
C ILE A 141 4.68 -2.25 -7.71
N ARG A 142 5.68 -1.73 -8.41
CA ARG A 142 5.54 -0.57 -9.30
C ARG A 142 4.58 -0.86 -10.46
N TYR A 143 4.62 -2.06 -11.05
CA TYR A 143 3.66 -2.45 -12.08
C TYR A 143 2.24 -2.52 -11.53
N ALA A 144 2.02 -3.19 -10.40
CA ALA A 144 0.71 -3.23 -9.77
C ALA A 144 0.24 -1.81 -9.39
N GLY A 145 1.16 -1.00 -8.86
CA GLY A 145 0.91 0.40 -8.52
C GLY A 145 0.51 1.23 -9.73
N SER A 146 1.20 1.15 -10.85
CA SER A 146 0.85 1.90 -12.07
C SER A 146 -0.55 1.56 -12.58
N VAL A 147 -0.91 0.29 -12.53
CA VAL A 147 -2.28 -0.17 -12.85
C VAL A 147 -3.30 0.42 -11.87
N LEU A 148 -3.04 0.36 -10.57
CA LEU A 148 -3.93 0.92 -9.55
C LEU A 148 -4.05 2.43 -9.72
N ARG A 149 -2.93 3.13 -9.92
CA ARG A 149 -2.86 4.57 -10.09
C ARG A 149 -3.71 5.06 -11.27
N SER A 150 -3.73 4.32 -12.38
CA SER A 150 -4.54 4.64 -13.56
C SER A 150 -6.06 4.59 -13.31
N GLN A 151 -6.50 3.95 -12.21
CA GLN A 151 -7.90 3.85 -11.85
C GLN A 151 -8.33 4.90 -10.81
N ILE A 152 -7.37 5.54 -10.12
CA ILE A 152 -7.65 6.54 -9.09
C ILE A 152 -7.92 7.89 -9.75
N ARG A 153 -8.95 8.59 -9.28
CA ARG A 153 -9.41 9.88 -9.78
C ARG A 153 -9.31 10.96 -8.70
N PRO A 154 -9.30 12.24 -9.08
CA PRO A 154 -9.46 13.32 -8.10
C PRO A 154 -10.71 13.11 -7.24
N GLY A 155 -10.56 13.25 -5.91
CA GLY A 155 -11.64 13.04 -4.94
C GLY A 155 -11.79 11.61 -4.42
N ASP A 156 -11.10 10.61 -4.99
CA ASP A 156 -11.03 9.27 -4.42
C ASP A 156 -10.18 9.25 -3.14
N LEU A 157 -10.53 8.37 -2.22
CA LEU A 157 -9.77 8.13 -1.00
C LEU A 157 -9.11 6.74 -1.05
N VAL A 158 -7.83 6.67 -0.77
CA VAL A 158 -7.13 5.40 -0.55
C VAL A 158 -7.00 5.13 0.95
N VAL A 159 -7.42 3.97 1.40
CA VAL A 159 -7.27 3.53 2.80
C VAL A 159 -6.43 2.27 2.84
N VAL A 160 -5.30 2.34 3.52
CA VAL A 160 -4.45 1.18 3.79
C VAL A 160 -4.66 0.72 5.21
N SER A 161 -5.02 -0.54 5.35
CA SER A 161 -5.26 -1.20 6.63
C SER A 161 -3.99 -1.91 7.08
N SER A 162 -3.36 -1.44 8.15
CA SER A 162 -2.09 -1.98 8.65
C SER A 162 -1.87 -1.73 10.13
N ASP A 163 -1.66 -2.79 10.89
CA ASP A 163 -0.96 -2.68 12.15
C ASP A 163 0.55 -2.62 11.88
N PHE A 164 1.32 -2.02 12.81
CA PHE A 164 2.77 -1.92 12.71
C PHE A 164 3.45 -3.06 13.47
N THR A 165 4.54 -2.82 14.18
CA THR A 165 5.35 -3.89 14.76
C THR A 165 4.55 -4.81 15.68
N HIS A 166 4.54 -6.11 15.38
CA HIS A 166 4.08 -7.17 16.25
C HIS A 166 5.29 -7.75 17.00
N TYR A 167 5.46 -7.39 18.25
CA TYR A 167 6.60 -7.79 19.08
C TYR A 167 6.20 -8.85 20.11
N GLY A 168 7.07 -9.80 20.32
CA GLY A 168 7.02 -10.74 21.42
C GLY A 168 6.98 -12.21 21.03
N PRO A 169 7.08 -13.12 22.03
CA PRO A 169 7.09 -14.56 21.78
C PRO A 169 5.84 -15.09 21.04
N ARG A 170 4.71 -14.39 21.18
CA ARG A 170 3.45 -14.76 20.50
C ARG A 170 3.55 -14.59 18.98
N TYR A 171 4.43 -13.69 18.54
CA TYR A 171 4.59 -13.32 17.13
C TYR A 171 5.90 -13.86 16.53
N ASP A 172 6.65 -14.65 17.32
CA ASP A 172 7.99 -15.15 16.97
C ASP A 172 8.95 -14.03 16.52
N TYR A 173 8.77 -12.84 17.13
CA TYR A 173 9.58 -11.64 16.81
C TYR A 173 10.06 -10.96 18.09
N VAL A 174 11.30 -11.26 18.49
CA VAL A 174 11.95 -10.74 19.69
C VAL A 174 13.37 -10.28 19.32
N PRO A 175 13.52 -9.24 18.48
CA PRO A 175 14.84 -8.80 18.00
C PRO A 175 15.63 -8.02 19.02
N PHE A 176 15.04 -7.68 20.18
CA PHE A 176 15.66 -6.85 21.22
C PHE A 176 15.72 -7.59 22.56
N GLU A 177 16.75 -7.27 23.34
CA GLU A 177 16.84 -7.65 24.75
C GLU A 177 16.52 -6.43 25.64
N GLY A 178 15.91 -6.68 26.81
CA GLY A 178 15.66 -5.65 27.83
C GLY A 178 14.33 -4.90 27.64
N ASP A 179 14.38 -3.58 27.81
CA ASP A 179 13.16 -2.73 27.72
C ASP A 179 12.74 -2.51 26.27
N PHE A 180 11.86 -3.36 25.80
CA PHE A 180 11.45 -3.41 24.39
C PHE A 180 10.50 -2.30 23.94
N PRO A 181 9.64 -1.66 24.78
CA PRO A 181 8.68 -0.66 24.28
C PRO A 181 9.33 0.50 23.54
N GLU A 182 10.42 1.05 24.07
CA GLU A 182 11.14 2.13 23.40
C GLU A 182 11.84 1.65 22.12
N GLN A 183 12.35 0.41 22.12
CA GLN A 183 13.00 -0.17 20.95
C GLN A 183 11.97 -0.47 19.82
N VAL A 184 10.77 -0.95 20.19
CA VAL A 184 9.65 -1.12 19.26
C VAL A 184 9.21 0.22 18.69
N LYS A 185 9.05 1.25 19.54
CA LYS A 185 8.71 2.60 19.10
C LYS A 185 9.74 3.14 18.12
N LYS A 186 11.03 2.93 18.41
CA LYS A 186 12.10 3.34 17.49
C LYS A 186 12.03 2.62 16.15
N LEU A 187 11.77 1.30 16.15
CA LEU A 187 11.60 0.52 14.92
C LEU A 187 10.41 1.05 14.09
N ASP A 188 9.30 1.40 14.75
CA ASP A 188 8.15 2.00 14.09
C ASP A 188 8.44 3.41 13.56
N GLN A 189 9.25 4.20 14.27
CA GLN A 189 9.73 5.51 13.81
C GLN A 189 10.61 5.38 12.57
N ASP A 190 11.52 4.41 12.55
CA ASP A 190 12.36 4.14 11.39
C ASP A 190 11.50 3.73 10.18
N ALA A 191 10.51 2.84 10.36
CA ALA A 191 9.55 2.49 9.31
C ALA A 191 8.72 3.70 8.82
N PHE A 192 8.24 4.51 9.77
CA PHE A 192 7.48 5.72 9.46
C PHE A 192 8.29 6.72 8.65
N SER A 193 9.59 6.88 8.90
CA SER A 193 10.44 7.81 8.16
C SER A 193 10.47 7.51 6.65
N TYR A 194 10.57 6.23 6.27
CA TYR A 194 10.50 5.83 4.85
C TYR A 194 9.13 6.11 4.23
N ILE A 195 8.05 5.92 5.00
CA ILE A 195 6.69 6.25 4.53
C ILE A 195 6.55 7.77 4.37
N GLN A 196 7.07 8.55 5.32
CA GLN A 196 7.06 10.01 5.31
C GLN A 196 7.79 10.59 4.09
N ASP A 197 8.94 9.99 3.76
CA ASP A 197 9.77 10.39 2.63
C ASP A 197 9.27 9.81 1.28
N SER A 198 8.20 9.02 1.30
CA SER A 198 7.68 8.26 0.13
C SER A 198 8.76 7.36 -0.50
N ASP A 199 9.69 6.87 0.32
CA ASP A 199 10.83 6.04 -0.12
C ASP A 199 10.46 4.55 -0.13
N LEU A 200 9.92 4.09 -1.25
CA LEU A 200 9.59 2.67 -1.45
C LEU A 200 10.80 1.75 -1.30
N GLU A 201 11.92 2.09 -1.94
CA GLU A 201 13.11 1.21 -1.91
C GLU A 201 13.71 1.15 -0.50
N GLY A 202 13.77 2.28 0.21
CA GLY A 202 14.18 2.33 1.61
C GLY A 202 13.27 1.50 2.50
N PHE A 203 11.94 1.56 2.30
CA PHE A 203 10.96 0.77 3.06
C PHE A 203 11.12 -0.74 2.82
N LEU A 204 11.36 -1.15 1.56
CA LEU A 204 11.64 -2.55 1.22
C LEU A 204 12.95 -3.04 1.86
N ASN A 205 14.02 -2.25 1.75
CA ASN A 205 15.31 -2.57 2.35
C ASN A 205 15.23 -2.63 3.90
N PHE A 206 14.47 -1.74 4.52
CA PHE A 206 14.23 -1.75 5.96
C PHE A 206 13.59 -3.08 6.41
N HIS A 207 12.56 -3.54 5.70
CA HIS A 207 11.92 -4.82 5.98
C HIS A 207 12.93 -5.99 5.85
N ASP A 208 13.70 -6.02 4.76
CA ASP A 208 14.67 -7.09 4.52
C ASP A 208 15.78 -7.13 5.58
N GLN A 209 16.17 -5.97 6.12
CA GLN A 209 17.23 -5.87 7.14
C GLN A 209 16.74 -6.18 8.55
N THR A 210 15.50 -5.81 8.88
CA THR A 210 14.98 -5.91 10.24
C THR A 210 14.06 -7.11 10.46
N GLY A 211 13.51 -7.67 9.38
CA GLY A 211 12.43 -8.65 9.46
C GLY A 211 11.19 -8.10 10.16
N CYS A 212 10.95 -6.78 10.07
CA CYS A 212 9.83 -6.14 10.78
C CYS A 212 8.50 -6.83 10.46
N THR A 213 7.61 -6.85 11.44
CA THR A 213 6.35 -7.57 11.40
C THR A 213 5.16 -6.67 11.12
N ILE A 214 5.35 -5.65 10.27
CA ILE A 214 4.26 -4.79 9.79
C ILE A 214 3.34 -5.62 8.92
N CYS A 215 2.09 -5.90 9.38
CA CYS A 215 1.20 -6.78 8.64
C CYS A 215 0.80 -6.20 7.28
N GLY A 216 0.61 -4.89 7.18
CA GLY A 216 0.32 -4.16 5.96
C GLY A 216 1.56 -3.76 5.14
N PHE A 217 2.68 -4.49 5.26
CA PHE A 217 3.92 -4.15 4.54
C PHE A 217 3.71 -3.99 3.02
N PHE A 218 3.11 -4.98 2.37
CA PHE A 218 2.83 -4.91 0.93
C PHE A 218 1.74 -3.91 0.55
N PRO A 219 0.60 -3.78 1.29
CA PRO A 219 -0.33 -2.67 1.10
C PRO A 219 0.31 -1.29 1.21
N CYS A 220 1.17 -1.04 2.22
CA CYS A 220 1.92 0.21 2.35
C CYS A 220 2.91 0.40 1.18
N SER A 221 3.63 -0.65 0.78
CA SER A 221 4.54 -0.60 -0.37
C SER A 221 3.80 -0.26 -1.67
N LEU A 222 2.60 -0.84 -1.85
CA LEU A 222 1.77 -0.53 -3.00
C LEU A 222 1.29 0.93 -2.97
N LEU A 223 0.88 1.44 -1.80
CA LEU A 223 0.55 2.87 -1.63
C LEU A 223 1.74 3.76 -1.97
N LEU A 224 2.94 3.50 -1.43
CA LEU A 224 4.14 4.28 -1.71
C LEU A 224 4.48 4.35 -3.21
N SER A 225 4.17 3.28 -3.95
CA SER A 225 4.45 3.22 -5.40
C SER A 225 3.51 4.09 -6.24
N ILE A 226 2.41 4.60 -5.67
CA ILE A 226 1.39 5.37 -6.39
C ILE A 226 1.26 6.82 -5.93
N LEU A 227 1.93 7.20 -4.84
CA LEU A 227 1.83 8.55 -4.30
C LEU A 227 2.35 9.58 -5.30
N PRO A 228 1.63 10.69 -5.50
CA PRO A 228 2.12 11.82 -6.27
C PRO A 228 3.41 12.41 -5.67
N GLU A 229 4.26 12.97 -6.52
CA GLU A 229 5.44 13.70 -6.06
C GLU A 229 5.03 14.88 -5.15
N GLY A 230 5.76 15.08 -4.05
CA GLY A 230 5.46 16.10 -3.07
C GLY A 230 4.35 15.75 -2.08
N SER A 231 3.85 14.51 -2.09
CA SER A 231 2.96 14.01 -1.03
C SER A 231 3.63 14.14 0.34
N ARG A 232 2.82 14.40 1.36
CA ARG A 232 3.25 14.54 2.76
C ARG A 232 2.52 13.56 3.64
N THR A 233 3.26 12.88 4.52
CA THR A 233 2.68 11.98 5.52
C THR A 233 2.80 12.60 6.90
N SER A 234 1.68 12.63 7.65
CA SER A 234 1.65 13.08 9.04
C SER A 234 1.13 11.97 9.94
N LEU A 235 1.78 11.79 11.09
CA LEU A 235 1.32 10.90 12.14
C LEU A 235 0.36 11.66 13.07
N LEU A 236 -0.89 11.24 13.13
CA LEU A 236 -1.89 11.84 14.04
C LEU A 236 -1.89 11.16 15.41
N LYS A 237 -1.66 9.85 15.44
CA LYS A 237 -1.63 9.09 16.69
C LYS A 237 -0.74 7.86 16.57
N TYR A 238 0.07 7.66 17.60
CA TYR A 238 0.75 6.39 17.91
C TYR A 238 0.08 5.76 19.12
N GLY A 239 -0.12 4.46 19.11
CA GLY A 239 -0.63 3.68 20.21
C GLY A 239 -0.12 2.25 20.15
N THR A 240 -0.38 1.49 21.21
CA THR A 240 0.00 0.07 21.29
C THR A 240 -1.13 -0.76 21.90
N SER A 241 -1.10 -2.08 21.71
CA SER A 241 -2.04 -2.99 22.38
C SER A 241 -1.93 -2.92 23.90
N ARG A 242 -0.79 -2.49 24.44
CA ARG A 242 -0.53 -2.33 25.87
C ARG A 242 -1.27 -1.14 26.49
N ASP A 243 -1.67 -0.17 25.68
CA ASP A 243 -2.48 0.97 26.15
C ASP A 243 -3.84 0.51 26.63
N SER A 244 -4.40 -0.51 25.95
CA SER A 244 -5.70 -1.11 26.29
C SER A 244 -5.58 -2.34 27.20
N TYR A 245 -4.47 -3.10 27.10
CA TYR A 245 -4.26 -4.33 27.87
C TYR A 245 -2.87 -4.37 28.51
N LYS A 246 -2.76 -3.77 29.69
CA LYS A 246 -1.49 -3.59 30.45
C LYS A 246 -0.92 -4.89 31.04
N GLU A 247 -1.73 -5.95 31.12
CA GLU A 247 -1.33 -7.22 31.74
C GLU A 247 -0.35 -8.02 30.86
N ASP A 248 -0.35 -7.80 29.54
CA ASP A 248 0.62 -8.45 28.65
C ASP A 248 1.97 -7.72 28.69
N SER A 249 2.85 -8.23 29.52
CA SER A 249 4.19 -7.65 29.72
C SER A 249 5.22 -8.11 28.69
N ARG A 250 4.90 -9.06 27.80
CA ARG A 250 5.83 -9.70 26.88
C ARG A 250 5.55 -9.47 25.41
N ASN A 251 4.32 -9.07 25.08
CA ASN A 251 3.91 -8.85 23.70
C ASN A 251 3.38 -7.44 23.53
N SER A 252 3.50 -6.90 22.34
CA SER A 252 2.95 -5.62 21.95
C SER A 252 2.65 -5.61 20.45
N VAL A 253 1.58 -4.94 20.06
CA VAL A 253 1.29 -4.58 18.66
C VAL A 253 1.19 -3.07 18.60
N SER A 254 1.86 -2.47 17.64
CA SER A 254 1.86 -1.02 17.46
C SER A 254 0.82 -0.58 16.44
N TYR A 255 0.25 0.58 16.66
CA TYR A 255 -0.82 1.19 15.87
C TYR A 255 -0.45 2.61 15.48
N LEU A 256 -0.45 2.91 14.21
CA LEU A 256 -0.23 4.26 13.69
C LEU A 256 -1.48 4.72 12.94
N ALA A 257 -1.92 5.93 13.21
CA ALA A 257 -2.92 6.64 12.43
C ALA A 257 -2.20 7.70 11.59
N LEU A 258 -2.05 7.42 10.30
CA LEU A 258 -1.35 8.28 9.36
C LEU A 258 -2.32 8.89 8.37
N VAL A 259 -2.09 10.14 8.02
CA VAL A 259 -2.76 10.83 6.91
C VAL A 259 -1.72 11.26 5.88
N LEU A 260 -2.06 11.08 4.62
CA LEU A 260 -1.24 11.45 3.49
C LEU A 260 -1.99 12.50 2.68
N THR A 261 -1.33 13.65 2.48
CA THR A 261 -1.91 14.79 1.78
C THR A 261 -1.00 15.22 0.63
N ASP A 262 -1.56 15.88 -0.37
CA ASP A 262 -0.75 16.56 -1.37
C ASP A 262 -0.29 17.94 -0.87
N SER A 263 0.73 18.47 -1.53
CA SER A 263 1.28 19.79 -1.21
C SER A 263 0.67 20.93 -2.04
N ALA A 264 -0.15 20.62 -3.05
CA ALA A 264 -0.64 21.57 -4.04
C ALA A 264 -2.17 21.69 -4.02
N ALA A 265 -2.66 22.90 -4.14
CA ALA A 265 -4.09 23.23 -4.19
C ALA A 265 -4.84 22.65 -5.42
N GLU A 266 -4.17 21.99 -6.36
CA GLU A 266 -4.74 21.58 -7.64
C GLU A 266 -4.52 20.10 -8.04
N VAL A 267 -3.80 19.26 -7.28
CA VAL A 267 -3.38 17.94 -7.80
C VAL A 267 -3.67 16.77 -6.86
N ALA A 268 -4.83 16.77 -6.22
CA ALA A 268 -5.33 15.52 -5.65
C ALA A 268 -5.51 14.49 -6.76
N TRP A 269 -4.63 13.48 -6.84
CA TRP A 269 -4.73 12.39 -7.84
C TRP A 269 -4.94 12.85 -9.31
N ALA A 270 -4.64 14.13 -9.66
CA ALA A 270 -4.63 14.51 -11.04
C ALA A 270 -3.79 13.48 -11.79
N ALA A 271 -4.32 12.90 -12.84
CA ALA A 271 -3.50 12.19 -13.77
C ALA A 271 -2.32 13.12 -14.05
N GLU A 272 -1.07 12.70 -13.74
CA GLU A 272 0.00 13.15 -14.59
C GLU A 272 -0.61 12.96 -15.97
N SER A 273 -0.83 14.05 -16.69
CA SER A 273 -0.90 13.94 -18.12
C SER A 273 0.50 13.41 -18.46
N GLU A 274 0.68 12.10 -18.33
CA GLU A 274 1.43 11.47 -19.36
C GLU A 274 0.74 12.04 -20.60
N SER A 275 1.37 13.03 -21.23
CA SER A 275 1.48 12.82 -22.61
C SER A 275 1.93 11.37 -22.69
N GLU A 276 0.97 10.42 -22.83
CA GLU A 276 1.19 9.36 -23.76
C GLU A 276 1.61 10.10 -25.03
N SER A 277 2.89 10.46 -25.10
CA SER A 277 3.55 10.13 -26.31
C SER A 277 3.27 8.61 -26.34
N GLU A 278 2.11 8.22 -26.94
CA GLU A 278 2.05 6.96 -27.60
C GLU A 278 3.41 6.89 -28.27
N LEU A 279 4.28 6.02 -27.75
CA LEU A 279 5.45 5.59 -28.48
C LEU A 279 4.82 4.87 -29.66
N GLU A 280 4.28 5.66 -30.62
CA GLU A 280 3.90 5.15 -31.92
C GLU A 280 5.20 4.74 -32.56
N LEU A 281 5.57 3.50 -32.26
CA LEU A 281 6.64 2.83 -32.96
C LEU A 281 6.33 2.96 -34.47
N SER A 282 7.22 3.56 -35.19
CA SER A 282 7.12 3.59 -36.64
C SER A 282 7.02 2.16 -37.19
N GLU A 283 6.43 1.97 -38.34
CA GLU A 283 6.32 0.64 -38.96
C GLU A 283 7.65 -0.11 -39.08
N PRO A 284 8.81 0.53 -39.36
CA PRO A 284 10.12 -0.10 -39.26
C PRO A 284 10.42 -0.61 -37.84
N GLU A 285 10.21 0.20 -36.78
CA GLU A 285 10.50 -0.17 -35.39
C GLU A 285 9.60 -1.32 -34.90
N LYS A 286 8.31 -1.35 -35.27
CA LYS A 286 7.39 -2.47 -35.02
C LYS A 286 7.92 -3.75 -35.66
N LYS A 287 8.45 -3.66 -36.90
CA LYS A 287 8.99 -4.79 -37.63
C LYS A 287 10.27 -5.31 -36.98
N ASP A 288 11.15 -4.43 -36.55
CA ASP A 288 12.40 -4.79 -35.88
C ASP A 288 12.14 -5.42 -34.52
N LEU A 289 11.20 -4.89 -33.73
CA LEU A 289 10.77 -5.49 -32.47
C LEU A 289 10.19 -6.89 -32.67
N LEU A 290 9.35 -7.08 -33.70
CA LEU A 290 8.77 -8.38 -34.03
C LEU A 290 9.86 -9.38 -34.48
N HIS A 291 10.88 -8.91 -35.20
CA HIS A 291 12.01 -9.74 -35.65
C HIS A 291 12.89 -10.16 -34.46
N LEU A 292 13.14 -9.24 -33.53
CA LEU A 292 13.84 -9.52 -32.28
C LEU A 292 13.08 -10.56 -31.45
N ALA A 293 11.79 -10.36 -31.24
CA ALA A 293 10.97 -11.30 -30.48
C ALA A 293 10.99 -12.71 -31.07
N ARG A 294 10.88 -12.84 -32.40
CA ARG A 294 10.96 -14.13 -33.10
C ARG A 294 12.33 -14.81 -32.94
N ARG A 295 13.42 -14.04 -33.01
CA ARG A 295 14.78 -14.59 -32.82
C ARG A 295 14.98 -15.10 -31.40
N VAL A 296 14.57 -14.30 -30.39
CA VAL A 296 14.68 -14.69 -28.97
C VAL A 296 13.92 -15.99 -28.71
N VAL A 297 12.66 -16.07 -29.15
CA VAL A 297 11.83 -17.27 -28.97
C VAL A 297 12.43 -18.49 -29.72
N THR A 298 12.88 -18.30 -30.96
CA THR A 298 13.44 -19.40 -31.76
C THR A 298 14.75 -19.93 -31.14
N GLU A 299 15.62 -19.04 -30.68
CA GLU A 299 16.89 -19.46 -30.09
C GLU A 299 16.70 -20.08 -28.71
N PHE A 300 15.79 -19.56 -27.92
CA PHE A 300 15.42 -20.17 -26.64
C PHE A 300 14.82 -21.57 -26.84
N ALA A 301 13.95 -21.75 -27.82
CA ALA A 301 13.37 -23.05 -28.13
C ALA A 301 14.41 -24.06 -28.62
N ARG A 302 15.47 -23.59 -29.32
CA ARG A 302 16.54 -24.44 -29.86
C ARG A 302 17.63 -24.76 -28.85
N SER A 303 18.02 -23.82 -28.00
CA SER A 303 19.23 -23.93 -27.16
C SER A 303 18.95 -23.96 -25.66
N GLY A 304 17.74 -23.57 -25.23
CA GLY A 304 17.37 -23.37 -23.83
C GLY A 304 18.09 -22.18 -23.18
N ARG A 305 18.77 -21.31 -23.95
CA ARG A 305 19.52 -20.16 -23.46
C ARG A 305 18.78 -18.87 -23.81
N GLN A 306 18.75 -17.94 -22.85
CA GLN A 306 18.36 -16.57 -23.12
C GLN A 306 19.45 -15.85 -23.93
N ILE A 307 19.06 -15.14 -24.97
CA ILE A 307 19.97 -14.28 -25.74
C ILE A 307 19.99 -12.91 -25.02
N ALA A 308 21.21 -12.42 -24.75
CA ALA A 308 21.36 -11.04 -24.31
C ALA A 308 20.96 -10.09 -25.46
N TYR A 309 20.33 -8.99 -25.11
CA TYR A 309 19.81 -7.99 -26.05
C TYR A 309 20.89 -7.53 -27.06
N ALA A 310 22.13 -7.30 -26.57
CA ALA A 310 23.28 -6.90 -27.37
C ALA A 310 23.70 -7.95 -28.43
N ASP A 311 23.37 -9.23 -28.23
CA ASP A 311 23.79 -10.34 -29.13
C ASP A 311 22.75 -10.61 -30.23
N ALA A 312 21.61 -9.88 -30.22
CA ALA A 312 20.55 -10.07 -31.20
C ALA A 312 20.88 -9.46 -32.58
N GLY A 313 21.94 -8.66 -32.70
CA GLY A 313 22.43 -8.09 -33.96
C GLY A 313 21.47 -7.15 -34.66
N ILE A 314 20.66 -6.42 -33.87
CA ILE A 314 19.71 -5.40 -34.33
C ILE A 314 20.25 -4.05 -33.89
N GLU A 315 20.38 -3.08 -34.81
CA GLU A 315 20.60 -1.69 -34.45
C GLU A 315 19.36 -1.17 -33.73
N VAL A 316 19.56 -0.78 -32.47
CA VAL A 316 18.48 -0.30 -31.62
C VAL A 316 18.28 1.18 -31.88
N THR A 317 17.09 1.56 -32.32
CA THR A 317 16.72 2.98 -32.35
C THR A 317 16.48 3.47 -30.91
N ALA A 318 16.68 4.77 -30.69
CA ALA A 318 16.58 5.40 -29.35
C ALA A 318 15.24 5.11 -28.63
N ALA A 319 14.18 4.80 -29.38
CA ALA A 319 12.86 4.42 -28.86
C ALA A 319 12.83 3.03 -28.18
N LEU A 320 13.83 2.17 -28.40
CA LEU A 320 13.91 0.83 -27.80
C LEU A 320 14.88 0.78 -26.61
N GLU A 321 15.57 1.87 -26.30
CA GLU A 321 16.40 2.00 -25.09
C GLU A 321 15.51 2.41 -23.92
N MET A 322 14.86 1.43 -23.31
CA MET A 322 14.21 1.65 -22.03
C MET A 322 15.27 1.83 -20.93
N PRO A 323 15.16 2.83 -20.04
CA PRO A 323 16.04 2.93 -18.89
C PRO A 323 15.90 1.68 -18.02
N ARG A 324 17.05 1.19 -17.53
CA ARG A 324 17.15 0.03 -16.63
C ARG A 324 16.63 0.38 -15.26
#